data_425496615c92108a3bd1e1d4283a1499
#
_entry.id   425496615c92108a3bd1e1d4283a1499
#
_cell.length_a   1.000
_cell.length_b   1.000
_cell.length_c   1.000
_cell.angle_alpha   90.00
_cell.angle_beta   90.00
_cell.angle_gamma   90.00
#
_symmetry.space_group_name_H-M   'P 1'
#
loop_
_entity.id
_entity.type
_entity.pdbx_description
1 polymer ?
#
loop_
_entity_poly.entity_id
_entity_poly.type
_entity_poly.pdbx_seq_one_letter_code
_entity_poly.pdbx_strand_id
1 'polypeptide(L)'
;MGELEYYVIAPDSGMFPATDQKGYHESAPYAKFNEFRTQCMSYIAQAGGQIKYGHSEVGNFTIQDFVYEQNEIEFLPVNAKDAADQLMIAKWIIRNLANQYGYDVTFAPKITAGKAGSGLHVHMRIMKDGRNQMLENGVLSATARKAIAGMMELAPSITAFGNTNPTSYFRLVPHQEAPTNICWGDRNRSVLVRVPLGWAAKSDMCQIANPLEPLSNYDTTQKQTVEMRSPDGSADLYQLIAGLAVACRHGFEM
;
A
#
# COMPACT_ATOMS: atom_id res chain seq x y z
N MET A 1 -1.50 -1.99 8.57
CA MET A 1 -0.84 -2.68 7.45
C MET A 1 -0.31 -1.66 6.46
N GLY A 2 0.72 -1.98 5.69
CA GLY A 2 1.26 -1.12 4.63
C GLY A 2 1.13 -1.77 3.26
N GLU A 3 1.04 -0.93 2.23
CA GLU A 3 1.21 -1.27 0.83
C GLU A 3 2.49 -0.55 0.39
N LEU A 4 3.55 -1.31 0.13
CA LEU A 4 4.88 -0.77 -0.15
C LEU A 4 5.17 -0.88 -1.64
N GLU A 5 5.11 0.26 -2.33
CA GLU A 5 5.46 0.36 -3.75
C GLU A 5 6.94 0.69 -3.94
N TYR A 6 7.54 0.12 -4.98
CA TYR A 6 8.93 0.38 -5.35
C TYR A 6 9.18 0.05 -6.82
N TYR A 7 10.17 0.68 -7.43
CA TYR A 7 10.62 0.33 -8.76
C TYR A 7 11.84 -0.58 -8.70
N VAL A 8 11.85 -1.57 -9.59
CA VAL A 8 13.02 -2.37 -9.94
C VAL A 8 13.52 -1.88 -11.28
N ILE A 9 14.84 -1.72 -11.40
CA ILE A 9 15.51 -1.16 -12.57
C ILE A 9 16.60 -2.15 -13.00
N ALA A 10 16.59 -2.54 -14.27
CA ALA A 10 17.58 -3.43 -14.84
C ALA A 10 17.79 -3.13 -16.33
N PRO A 11 18.90 -3.60 -16.94
CA PRO A 11 19.07 -3.52 -18.38
C PRO A 11 17.90 -4.17 -19.13
N ASP A 12 17.39 -3.52 -20.16
CA ASP A 12 16.31 -4.05 -20.98
C ASP A 12 16.84 -5.07 -21.98
N SER A 13 16.29 -6.27 -21.94
CA SER A 13 16.62 -7.32 -22.91
C SER A 13 15.96 -7.13 -24.28
N GLY A 14 15.03 -6.19 -24.40
CA GLY A 14 14.17 -6.00 -25.56
C GLY A 14 13.14 -7.12 -25.80
N MET A 15 13.15 -8.19 -24.98
CA MET A 15 12.21 -9.31 -25.11
C MET A 15 10.93 -9.03 -24.32
N PHE A 16 9.80 -9.40 -24.88
CA PHE A 16 8.49 -9.24 -24.24
C PHE A 16 8.27 -7.80 -23.75
N PRO A 17 8.28 -6.80 -24.65
CA PRO A 17 8.15 -5.41 -24.25
C PRO A 17 6.79 -5.18 -23.58
N ALA A 18 6.81 -4.59 -22.40
CA ALA A 18 5.60 -4.21 -21.70
C ALA A 18 5.04 -2.90 -22.27
N THR A 19 3.72 -2.74 -22.20
CA THR A 19 3.09 -1.49 -22.60
C THR A 19 3.29 -0.43 -21.54
N ASP A 20 3.72 0.76 -21.94
CA ASP A 20 3.97 1.90 -21.06
C ASP A 20 2.78 2.18 -20.14
N GLN A 21 3.01 2.23 -18.83
CA GLN A 21 2.01 2.48 -17.77
C GLN A 21 0.83 1.48 -17.78
N LYS A 22 1.07 0.22 -18.18
CA LYS A 22 0.08 -0.86 -18.20
C LYS A 22 0.53 -2.11 -17.43
N GLY A 23 1.40 -1.90 -16.40
CA GLY A 23 1.96 -3.00 -15.61
C GLY A 23 1.03 -3.59 -14.54
N TYR A 24 -0.10 -2.95 -14.24
CA TYR A 24 -0.97 -3.35 -13.13
C TYR A 24 -1.47 -4.80 -13.26
N HIS A 25 -1.07 -5.65 -12.30
CA HIS A 25 -1.33 -7.10 -12.30
C HIS A 25 -0.84 -7.83 -13.56
N GLU A 26 0.14 -7.26 -14.28
CA GLU A 26 0.73 -7.96 -15.41
C GLU A 26 1.47 -9.23 -14.94
N SER A 27 1.50 -10.23 -15.78
CA SER A 27 2.13 -11.52 -15.53
C SER A 27 3.42 -11.71 -16.34
N ALA A 28 4.26 -12.66 -15.91
CA ALA A 28 5.39 -13.09 -16.69
C ALA A 28 4.93 -13.66 -18.05
N PRO A 29 5.68 -13.42 -19.15
CA PRO A 29 7.02 -12.81 -19.21
C PRO A 29 7.02 -11.28 -19.34
N TYR A 30 5.87 -10.63 -19.41
CA TYR A 30 5.77 -9.17 -19.54
C TYR A 30 6.10 -8.45 -18.21
N ALA A 31 5.69 -9.00 -17.06
CA ALA A 31 6.21 -8.62 -15.74
C ALA A 31 7.54 -9.32 -15.51
N LYS A 32 8.64 -8.58 -15.60
CA LYS A 32 10.00 -9.13 -15.65
C LYS A 32 10.54 -9.52 -14.27
N PHE A 33 10.07 -8.86 -13.20
CA PHE A 33 10.61 -9.02 -11.84
C PHE A 33 9.70 -9.81 -10.90
N ASN A 34 8.81 -10.63 -11.44
CA ASN A 34 7.88 -11.44 -10.66
C ASN A 34 8.59 -12.42 -9.72
N GLU A 35 9.65 -13.09 -10.19
CA GLU A 35 10.47 -14.01 -9.37
C GLU A 35 11.17 -13.24 -8.25
N PHE A 36 11.82 -12.12 -8.57
CA PHE A 36 12.47 -11.25 -7.59
C PHE A 36 11.49 -10.81 -6.49
N ARG A 37 10.30 -10.31 -6.87
CA ARG A 37 9.25 -9.92 -5.91
C ARG A 37 8.83 -11.10 -5.04
N THR A 38 8.64 -12.28 -5.62
CA THR A 38 8.27 -13.49 -4.89
C THR A 38 9.33 -13.88 -3.87
N GLN A 39 10.60 -13.80 -4.23
CA GLN A 39 11.69 -14.05 -3.29
C GLN A 39 11.78 -12.99 -2.20
N CYS A 40 11.58 -11.70 -2.52
CA CYS A 40 11.47 -10.65 -1.50
C CYS A 40 10.39 -10.99 -0.47
N MET A 41 9.19 -11.36 -0.92
CA MET A 41 8.10 -11.75 -0.03
C MET A 41 8.47 -12.95 0.84
N SER A 42 9.14 -13.96 0.28
CA SER A 42 9.60 -15.13 1.02
C SER A 42 10.58 -14.78 2.14
N TYR A 43 11.59 -13.96 1.85
CA TYR A 43 12.56 -13.54 2.86
C TYR A 43 11.96 -12.62 3.91
N ILE A 44 11.05 -11.72 3.52
CA ILE A 44 10.32 -10.87 4.46
C ILE A 44 9.49 -11.74 5.42
N ALA A 45 8.79 -12.75 4.90
CA ALA A 45 8.02 -13.69 5.71
C ALA A 45 8.92 -14.49 6.67
N GLN A 46 10.08 -14.98 6.20
CA GLN A 46 11.07 -15.68 7.05
C GLN A 46 11.63 -14.77 8.16
N ALA A 47 11.74 -13.46 7.91
CA ALA A 47 12.12 -12.47 8.91
C ALA A 47 10.99 -12.08 9.87
N GLY A 48 9.80 -12.69 9.76
CA GLY A 48 8.65 -12.45 10.63
C GLY A 48 7.62 -11.47 10.07
N GLY A 49 7.83 -10.91 8.88
CA GLY A 49 6.87 -10.02 8.22
C GLY A 49 5.60 -10.77 7.81
N GLN A 50 4.46 -10.17 8.06
CA GLN A 50 3.15 -10.74 7.74
C GLN A 50 2.72 -10.31 6.33
N ILE A 51 3.07 -11.10 5.34
CA ILE A 51 2.77 -10.82 3.93
C ILE A 51 1.31 -11.16 3.62
N LYS A 52 0.64 -10.26 2.91
CA LYS A 52 -0.69 -10.48 2.33
C LYS A 52 -0.57 -11.02 0.90
N TYR A 53 0.01 -10.26 0.00
CA TYR A 53 0.38 -10.65 -1.37
C TYR A 53 1.29 -9.57 -2.00
N GLY A 54 1.72 -9.79 -3.25
CA GLY A 54 2.43 -8.80 -4.03
C GLY A 54 2.12 -8.94 -5.51
N HIS A 55 2.17 -7.83 -6.23
CA HIS A 55 1.90 -7.75 -7.67
C HIS A 55 2.75 -6.68 -8.35
N SER A 56 2.77 -6.68 -9.68
CA SER A 56 3.28 -5.56 -10.46
C SER A 56 2.26 -4.43 -10.44
N GLU A 57 2.76 -3.20 -10.33
CA GLU A 57 1.99 -1.97 -10.31
C GLU A 57 1.92 -1.30 -11.70
N VAL A 58 1.17 -0.18 -11.80
CA VAL A 58 0.91 0.54 -13.05
C VAL A 58 2.21 0.96 -13.75
N GLY A 59 3.22 1.36 -13.00
CA GLY A 59 4.44 1.92 -13.53
C GLY A 59 5.29 0.91 -14.27
N ASN A 60 5.36 1.06 -15.58
CA ASN A 60 6.22 0.29 -16.45
C ASN A 60 6.64 1.16 -17.63
N PHE A 61 7.94 1.34 -17.82
CA PHE A 61 8.50 2.15 -18.91
C PHE A 61 9.98 1.83 -19.11
N THR A 62 10.51 2.22 -20.26
CA THR A 62 11.94 2.12 -20.58
C THR A 62 12.52 3.52 -20.74
N ILE A 63 13.68 3.79 -20.14
CA ILE A 63 14.49 4.99 -20.39
C ILE A 63 15.86 4.50 -20.82
N GLN A 64 16.31 4.95 -22.00
CA GLN A 64 17.52 4.46 -22.62
C GLN A 64 17.49 2.92 -22.73
N ASP A 65 18.49 2.23 -22.17
CA ASP A 65 18.62 0.78 -22.22
C ASP A 65 18.16 0.11 -20.91
N PHE A 66 17.36 0.80 -20.07
CA PHE A 66 16.88 0.28 -18.79
C PHE A 66 15.37 0.21 -18.73
N VAL A 67 14.87 -0.93 -18.28
CA VAL A 67 13.47 -1.12 -17.91
C VAL A 67 13.24 -0.70 -16.46
N TYR A 68 12.15 0.00 -16.24
CA TYR A 68 11.63 0.42 -14.94
C TYR A 68 10.28 -0.25 -14.73
N GLU A 69 10.18 -1.15 -13.77
CA GLU A 69 8.93 -1.84 -13.45
C GLU A 69 8.57 -1.63 -11.98
N GLN A 70 7.38 -1.10 -11.77
CA GLN A 70 6.85 -0.87 -10.42
C GLN A 70 6.26 -2.16 -9.86
N ASN A 71 6.57 -2.42 -8.62
CA ASN A 71 6.12 -3.57 -7.85
C ASN A 71 5.54 -3.11 -6.53
N GLU A 72 4.59 -3.88 -6.00
CA GLU A 72 3.98 -3.64 -4.71
C GLU A 72 3.98 -4.91 -3.86
N ILE A 73 4.27 -4.75 -2.57
CA ILE A 73 4.11 -5.79 -1.56
C ILE A 73 3.16 -5.26 -0.48
N GLU A 74 2.05 -5.97 -0.29
CA GLU A 74 1.06 -5.68 0.73
C GLU A 74 1.23 -6.56 1.96
N PHE A 75 1.03 -5.96 3.13
CA PHE A 75 1.18 -6.61 4.43
C PHE A 75 -0.17 -6.87 5.11
N LEU A 76 -0.23 -7.87 5.96
CA LEU A 76 -1.36 -8.11 6.85
C LEU A 76 -1.36 -7.11 8.01
N PRO A 77 -2.53 -6.83 8.63
CA PRO A 77 -2.61 -5.97 9.80
C PRO A 77 -1.91 -6.59 11.00
N VAL A 78 -1.02 -5.83 11.60
CA VAL A 78 -0.33 -6.13 12.87
C VAL A 78 -0.43 -4.90 13.80
N ASN A 79 0.10 -4.99 15.02
CA ASN A 79 0.20 -3.85 15.91
C ASN A 79 1.00 -2.71 15.26
N ALA A 80 0.76 -1.48 15.68
CA ALA A 80 1.35 -0.28 15.07
C ALA A 80 2.89 -0.34 15.02
N LYS A 81 3.53 -0.72 16.14
CA LYS A 81 4.99 -0.87 16.19
C LYS A 81 5.49 -1.92 15.20
N ASP A 82 4.89 -3.11 15.22
CA ASP A 82 5.28 -4.21 14.34
C ASP A 82 5.05 -3.86 12.86
N ALA A 83 4.08 -2.98 12.56
CA ALA A 83 3.86 -2.49 11.20
C ALA A 83 5.03 -1.63 10.70
N ALA A 84 5.62 -0.79 11.54
CA ALA A 84 6.81 -0.04 11.20
C ALA A 84 8.04 -0.97 11.05
N ASP A 85 8.23 -1.88 12.00
CA ASP A 85 9.34 -2.85 11.98
C ASP A 85 9.34 -3.67 10.69
N GLN A 86 8.21 -4.28 10.31
CA GLN A 86 8.15 -5.11 9.10
C GLN A 86 8.38 -4.32 7.81
N LEU A 87 7.94 -3.07 7.72
CA LEU A 87 8.20 -2.20 6.57
C LEU A 87 9.68 -1.81 6.47
N MET A 88 10.34 -1.52 7.60
CA MET A 88 11.79 -1.27 7.64
C MET A 88 12.58 -2.49 7.18
N ILE A 89 12.27 -3.66 7.71
CA ILE A 89 12.91 -4.92 7.34
C ILE A 89 12.67 -5.23 5.86
N ALA A 90 11.44 -5.01 5.37
CA ALA A 90 11.12 -5.22 3.96
C ALA A 90 11.97 -4.34 3.03
N LYS A 91 12.07 -3.04 3.31
CA LYS A 91 12.92 -2.12 2.52
C LYS A 91 14.38 -2.54 2.52
N TRP A 92 14.88 -3.04 3.65
CA TRP A 92 16.24 -3.55 3.77
C TRP A 92 16.44 -4.84 2.95
N ILE A 93 15.53 -5.80 3.07
CA ILE A 93 15.58 -7.07 2.32
C ILE A 93 15.52 -6.82 0.82
N ILE A 94 14.57 -6.00 0.35
CA ILE A 94 14.41 -5.68 -1.08
C ILE A 94 15.70 -5.09 -1.65
N ARG A 95 16.34 -4.15 -0.95
CA ARG A 95 17.62 -3.56 -1.42
C ARG A 95 18.76 -4.58 -1.47
N ASN A 96 18.89 -5.39 -0.42
CA ASN A 96 19.98 -6.37 -0.36
C ASN A 96 19.79 -7.47 -1.39
N LEU A 97 18.56 -7.95 -1.57
CA LEU A 97 18.27 -8.96 -2.57
C LEU A 97 18.46 -8.42 -4.00
N ALA A 98 18.03 -7.16 -4.26
CA ALA A 98 18.26 -6.52 -5.55
C ALA A 98 19.74 -6.48 -5.91
N ASN A 99 20.61 -6.11 -4.97
CA ASN A 99 22.06 -6.13 -5.17
C ASN A 99 22.58 -7.53 -5.54
N GLN A 100 22.02 -8.60 -4.96
CA GLN A 100 22.39 -9.98 -5.31
C GLN A 100 21.97 -10.37 -6.73
N TYR A 101 20.83 -9.82 -7.21
CA TYR A 101 20.35 -10.04 -8.58
C TYR A 101 21.02 -9.13 -9.61
N GLY A 102 21.83 -8.16 -9.18
CA GLY A 102 22.38 -7.14 -10.07
C GLY A 102 21.35 -6.13 -10.54
N TYR A 103 20.30 -5.92 -9.75
CA TYR A 103 19.25 -4.93 -10.01
C TYR A 103 19.43 -3.70 -9.13
N ASP A 104 18.97 -2.55 -9.63
CA ASP A 104 18.74 -1.39 -8.80
C ASP A 104 17.27 -1.35 -8.33
N VAL A 105 17.05 -0.86 -7.11
CA VAL A 105 15.70 -0.61 -6.57
C VAL A 105 15.60 0.78 -5.98
N THR A 106 14.44 1.39 -6.14
CA THR A 106 14.17 2.69 -5.55
C THR A 106 12.78 2.77 -4.95
N PHE A 107 12.71 3.40 -3.77
CA PHE A 107 11.48 3.79 -3.09
C PHE A 107 11.18 5.28 -3.26
N ALA A 108 11.85 5.94 -4.21
CA ALA A 108 11.62 7.34 -4.49
C ALA A 108 10.16 7.58 -4.90
N PRO A 109 9.49 8.60 -4.36
CA PRO A 109 8.08 8.87 -4.63
C PRO A 109 7.80 9.19 -6.10
N LYS A 110 8.79 9.71 -6.81
CA LYS A 110 8.67 10.04 -8.24
C LYS A 110 10.03 9.92 -8.92
N ILE A 111 10.11 9.08 -9.95
CA ILE A 111 11.33 8.91 -10.75
C ILE A 111 11.35 9.94 -11.88
N THR A 112 10.24 10.07 -12.62
CA THR A 112 10.13 11.00 -13.74
C THR A 112 8.70 11.52 -13.88
N ALA A 113 8.57 12.73 -14.43
CA ALA A 113 7.27 13.34 -14.70
C ALA A 113 6.47 12.50 -15.72
N GLY A 114 5.15 12.50 -15.56
CA GLY A 114 4.24 11.79 -16.47
C GLY A 114 4.15 10.27 -16.27
N LYS A 115 4.97 9.69 -15.39
CA LYS A 115 4.90 8.26 -15.05
C LYS A 115 4.39 8.04 -13.62
N ALA A 116 3.90 6.85 -13.31
CA ALA A 116 3.41 6.52 -11.97
C ALA A 116 4.48 6.75 -10.90
N GLY A 117 4.08 7.33 -9.78
CA GLY A 117 4.91 7.47 -8.59
C GLY A 117 4.68 6.32 -7.62
N SER A 118 5.61 6.11 -6.69
CA SER A 118 5.51 5.06 -5.68
C SER A 118 4.97 5.60 -4.36
N GLY A 119 3.87 5.03 -3.90
CA GLY A 119 3.24 5.31 -2.61
C GLY A 119 3.69 4.37 -1.51
N LEU A 120 3.28 4.72 -0.31
CA LEU A 120 3.25 3.86 0.86
C LEU A 120 1.88 4.06 1.52
N HIS A 121 0.90 3.30 1.10
CA HIS A 121 -0.44 3.44 1.67
C HIS A 121 -0.50 2.74 3.02
N VAL A 122 -1.09 3.40 4.00
CA VAL A 122 -1.20 2.86 5.36
C VAL A 122 -2.65 2.59 5.70
N HIS A 123 -2.99 1.31 5.81
CA HIS A 123 -4.32 0.87 6.26
C HIS A 123 -4.34 0.71 7.77
N MET A 124 -5.36 1.25 8.39
CA MET A 124 -5.56 1.23 9.84
C MET A 124 -6.93 0.71 10.21
N ARG A 125 -7.00 0.06 11.37
CA ARG A 125 -8.25 -0.29 12.04
C ARG A 125 -8.11 -0.07 13.54
N ILE A 126 -9.19 0.32 14.17
CA ILE A 126 -9.27 0.44 15.63
C ILE A 126 -9.76 -0.89 16.18
N MET A 127 -9.01 -1.44 17.13
CA MET A 127 -9.35 -2.69 17.79
C MET A 127 -9.78 -2.42 19.23
N LYS A 128 -10.83 -3.09 19.69
CA LYS A 128 -11.24 -3.12 21.08
C LYS A 128 -11.63 -4.56 21.46
N ASP A 129 -11.05 -5.08 22.51
CA ASP A 129 -11.34 -6.45 23.02
C ASP A 129 -11.22 -7.53 21.91
N GLY A 130 -10.20 -7.42 21.07
CA GLY A 130 -9.93 -8.32 19.95
C GLY A 130 -10.84 -8.15 18.73
N ARG A 131 -11.77 -7.19 18.74
CA ARG A 131 -12.72 -6.95 17.65
C ARG A 131 -12.44 -5.66 16.90
N ASN A 132 -12.59 -5.71 15.59
CA ASN A 132 -12.51 -4.55 14.72
C ASN A 132 -13.71 -3.61 14.94
N GLN A 133 -13.43 -2.35 15.22
CA GLN A 133 -14.45 -1.33 15.51
C GLN A 133 -14.80 -0.46 14.28
N MET A 134 -14.33 -0.81 13.09
CA MET A 134 -14.51 0.05 11.90
C MET A 134 -15.92 -0.04 11.31
N LEU A 135 -16.63 -1.14 11.54
CA LEU A 135 -18.01 -1.34 11.08
C LEU A 135 -18.96 -1.54 12.25
N GLU A 136 -20.17 -1.02 12.09
CA GLU A 136 -21.32 -1.27 12.96
C GLU A 136 -22.55 -1.47 12.08
N ASN A 137 -23.26 -2.59 12.25
CA ASN A 137 -24.44 -2.95 11.44
C ASN A 137 -24.18 -2.91 9.90
N GLY A 138 -22.97 -3.28 9.46
CA GLY A 138 -22.61 -3.32 8.03
C GLY A 138 -22.29 -1.96 7.40
N VAL A 139 -22.24 -0.89 8.20
CA VAL A 139 -21.86 0.47 7.77
C VAL A 139 -20.67 0.98 8.55
N LEU A 140 -20.03 2.03 8.04
CA LEU A 140 -18.91 2.69 8.70
C LEU A 140 -19.33 3.22 10.08
N SER A 141 -18.65 2.75 11.12
CA SER A 141 -18.99 3.05 12.52
C SER A 141 -18.70 4.51 12.91
N ALA A 142 -19.24 4.96 14.04
CA ALA A 142 -18.86 6.22 14.64
C ALA A 142 -17.36 6.25 15.01
N THR A 143 -16.80 5.14 15.48
CA THR A 143 -15.36 4.97 15.75
C THR A 143 -14.52 5.25 14.51
N ALA A 144 -14.87 4.65 13.37
CA ALA A 144 -14.16 4.87 12.12
C ALA A 144 -14.24 6.33 11.65
N ARG A 145 -15.44 6.94 11.73
CA ARG A 145 -15.62 8.36 11.34
C ARG A 145 -14.80 9.31 12.19
N LYS A 146 -14.70 9.08 13.50
CA LYS A 146 -13.85 9.86 14.40
C LYS A 146 -12.37 9.71 14.03
N ALA A 147 -11.90 8.50 13.78
CA ALA A 147 -10.51 8.28 13.34
C ALA A 147 -10.24 9.01 12.02
N ILE A 148 -11.15 8.95 11.04
CA ILE A 148 -11.05 9.70 9.78
C ILE A 148 -10.97 11.21 10.04
N ALA A 149 -11.85 11.76 10.90
CA ALA A 149 -11.88 13.18 11.22
C ALA A 149 -10.52 13.66 11.74
N GLY A 150 -9.93 12.95 12.69
CA GLY A 150 -8.60 13.29 13.22
C GLY A 150 -7.50 13.20 12.17
N MET A 151 -7.53 12.21 11.29
CA MET A 151 -6.58 12.12 10.18
C MET A 151 -6.73 13.28 9.19
N MET A 152 -7.96 13.74 8.95
CA MET A 152 -8.24 14.86 8.07
C MET A 152 -7.71 16.17 8.67
N GLU A 153 -7.95 16.39 9.96
CA GLU A 153 -7.51 17.62 10.64
C GLU A 153 -5.98 17.69 10.76
N LEU A 154 -5.34 16.57 11.08
CA LEU A 154 -3.89 16.49 11.23
C LEU A 154 -3.15 16.11 9.94
N ALA A 155 -3.84 16.10 8.78
CA ALA A 155 -3.24 15.75 7.49
C ALA A 155 -1.96 16.54 7.15
N PRO A 156 -1.87 17.86 7.37
CA PRO A 156 -0.63 18.60 7.14
C PRO A 156 0.54 18.12 8.00
N SER A 157 0.27 17.76 9.26
CA SER A 157 1.30 17.23 10.17
C SER A 157 1.73 15.82 9.79
N ILE A 158 0.80 14.96 9.35
CA ILE A 158 1.10 13.62 8.86
C ILE A 158 1.98 13.69 7.61
N THR A 159 1.74 14.66 6.72
CA THR A 159 2.54 14.88 5.52
C THR A 159 4.01 15.15 5.85
N ALA A 160 4.31 15.83 6.96
CA ALA A 160 5.69 16.08 7.38
C ALA A 160 6.48 14.77 7.68
N PHE A 161 5.81 13.71 8.09
CA PHE A 161 6.42 12.41 8.36
C PHE A 161 6.29 11.42 7.20
N GLY A 162 5.23 11.55 6.41
CA GLY A 162 4.90 10.65 5.32
C GLY A 162 5.49 11.03 3.97
N ASN A 163 5.83 12.30 3.78
CA ASN A 163 6.29 12.88 2.51
C ASN A 163 7.51 13.78 2.77
N THR A 164 8.63 13.16 3.15
CA THR A 164 9.81 13.87 3.68
C THR A 164 10.74 14.44 2.61
N ASN A 165 10.46 14.14 1.33
CA ASN A 165 11.28 14.52 0.20
C ASN A 165 10.53 15.52 -0.72
N PRO A 166 11.16 16.56 -1.26
CA PRO A 166 10.51 17.44 -2.24
C PRO A 166 9.89 16.70 -3.43
N THR A 167 10.47 15.58 -3.87
CA THR A 167 9.92 14.76 -4.96
C THR A 167 8.60 14.07 -4.59
N SER A 168 8.24 13.98 -3.30
CA SER A 168 6.92 13.50 -2.84
C SER A 168 5.78 14.29 -3.48
N TYR A 169 5.94 15.60 -3.62
CA TYR A 169 4.92 16.49 -4.17
C TYR A 169 4.78 16.39 -5.69
N PHE A 170 5.77 15.84 -6.40
CA PHE A 170 5.63 15.47 -7.80
C PHE A 170 4.82 14.19 -8.02
N ARG A 171 4.63 13.39 -6.96
CA ARG A 171 3.72 12.24 -6.98
C ARG A 171 2.27 12.67 -6.73
N LEU A 172 2.04 13.64 -5.83
CA LEU A 172 0.71 14.09 -5.39
C LEU A 172 0.09 15.04 -6.43
N VAL A 173 -0.08 14.56 -7.65
CA VAL A 173 -0.60 15.33 -8.80
C VAL A 173 -1.83 14.65 -9.41
N PRO A 174 -2.72 15.41 -10.08
CA PRO A 174 -3.93 14.86 -10.69
C PRO A 174 -3.63 13.75 -11.71
N HIS A 175 -4.58 12.82 -11.85
CA HIS A 175 -4.58 11.74 -12.84
C HIS A 175 -3.43 10.73 -12.69
N GLN A 176 -2.84 10.61 -11.49
CA GLN A 176 -1.76 9.64 -11.22
C GLN A 176 -1.98 8.82 -9.95
N GLU A 177 -3.25 8.49 -9.67
CA GLU A 177 -3.70 7.63 -8.56
C GLU A 177 -3.23 8.08 -7.16
N ALA A 178 -2.89 9.37 -7.04
CA ALA A 178 -2.44 9.97 -5.79
C ALA A 178 -3.44 11.04 -5.31
N PRO A 179 -3.58 11.26 -3.99
CA PRO A 179 -4.44 12.30 -3.46
C PRO A 179 -3.90 13.69 -3.78
N THR A 180 -4.79 14.59 -4.20
CA THR A 180 -4.46 16.00 -4.47
C THR A 180 -5.18 16.97 -3.54
N ASN A 181 -6.13 16.46 -2.74
CA ASN A 181 -6.95 17.25 -1.83
C ASN A 181 -7.08 16.54 -0.50
N ILE A 182 -7.23 17.33 0.58
CA ILE A 182 -7.58 16.81 1.90
C ILE A 182 -9.08 16.51 1.91
N CYS A 183 -9.43 15.27 1.60
CA CYS A 183 -10.79 14.76 1.60
C CYS A 183 -10.80 13.27 1.89
N TRP A 184 -11.95 12.73 2.24
CA TRP A 184 -12.14 11.29 2.42
C TRP A 184 -13.31 10.78 1.57
N GLY A 185 -13.34 9.49 1.30
CA GLY A 185 -14.44 8.90 0.54
C GLY A 185 -14.45 7.38 0.55
N ASP A 186 -15.63 6.82 0.30
CA ASP A 186 -15.82 5.39 0.15
C ASP A 186 -15.40 4.95 -1.26
N ARG A 187 -14.51 3.96 -1.33
CA ARG A 187 -14.03 3.33 -2.57
C ARG A 187 -13.42 4.29 -3.61
N ASN A 188 -13.01 5.47 -3.20
CA ASN A 188 -12.43 6.50 -4.07
C ASN A 188 -10.91 6.54 -3.93
N ARG A 189 -10.17 6.33 -5.02
CA ARG A 189 -8.70 6.34 -5.04
C ARG A 189 -8.07 7.74 -5.14
N SER A 190 -8.88 8.78 -5.39
CA SER A 190 -8.39 10.16 -5.53
C SER A 190 -8.38 10.94 -4.22
N VAL A 191 -8.88 10.36 -3.12
CA VAL A 191 -8.98 10.99 -1.81
C VAL A 191 -7.77 10.71 -0.94
N LEU A 192 -7.53 11.58 0.05
CA LEU A 192 -6.47 11.42 1.03
C LEU A 192 -6.71 10.22 1.94
N VAL A 193 -7.94 10.11 2.48
CA VAL A 193 -8.34 8.98 3.33
C VAL A 193 -9.43 8.18 2.61
N ARG A 194 -9.09 6.98 2.17
CA ARG A 194 -10.02 6.06 1.51
C ARG A 194 -10.62 5.08 2.52
N VAL A 195 -11.91 4.85 2.41
CA VAL A 195 -12.54 3.65 2.97
C VAL A 195 -12.53 2.60 1.85
N PRO A 196 -11.64 1.60 1.90
CA PRO A 196 -11.57 0.58 0.86
C PRO A 196 -12.83 -0.28 0.87
N LEU A 197 -13.07 -1.01 -0.23
CA LEU A 197 -14.16 -1.96 -0.32
C LEU A 197 -14.07 -2.95 0.84
N GLY A 198 -14.99 -2.82 1.77
CA GLY A 198 -15.14 -3.80 2.84
C GLY A 198 -15.72 -5.10 2.27
N TRP A 199 -15.33 -6.21 2.83
CA TRP A 199 -15.83 -7.52 2.44
C TRP A 199 -17.27 -7.78 2.94
N ALA A 200 -18.06 -6.73 3.12
CA ALA A 200 -19.49 -6.81 3.35
C ALA A 200 -20.23 -7.13 2.04
N ALA A 201 -19.72 -8.10 1.29
CA ALA A 201 -20.40 -8.59 0.11
C ALA A 201 -21.72 -9.29 0.52
N LYS A 202 -22.79 -8.99 -0.21
CA LYS A 202 -24.08 -9.67 -0.03
C LYS A 202 -24.04 -11.13 -0.52
N SER A 203 -22.98 -11.52 -1.21
CA SER A 203 -22.79 -12.83 -1.79
C SER A 203 -21.44 -13.39 -1.35
N ASP A 204 -21.39 -14.67 -1.02
CA ASP A 204 -20.14 -15.38 -0.79
C ASP A 204 -19.44 -15.65 -2.13
N MET A 205 -18.50 -14.77 -2.48
CA MET A 205 -17.75 -14.88 -3.72
C MET A 205 -16.80 -16.09 -3.73
N CYS A 206 -16.36 -16.56 -2.55
CA CYS A 206 -15.55 -17.77 -2.46
C CYS A 206 -16.38 -18.98 -2.89
N GLN A 207 -17.61 -19.09 -2.42
CA GLN A 207 -18.53 -20.16 -2.84
C GLN A 207 -18.91 -20.07 -4.31
N ILE A 208 -19.10 -18.86 -4.84
CA ILE A 208 -19.40 -18.66 -6.27
C ILE A 208 -18.22 -19.10 -7.13
N ALA A 209 -17.01 -18.75 -6.75
CA ALA A 209 -15.79 -19.10 -7.48
C ALA A 209 -15.43 -20.59 -7.34
N ASN A 210 -15.70 -21.18 -6.16
CA ASN A 210 -15.36 -22.56 -5.81
C ASN A 210 -16.60 -23.29 -5.25
N PRO A 211 -17.58 -23.63 -6.07
CA PRO A 211 -18.86 -24.17 -5.59
C PRO A 211 -18.75 -25.55 -4.92
N LEU A 212 -17.61 -26.23 -5.07
CA LEU A 212 -17.31 -27.52 -4.39
C LEU A 212 -16.64 -27.35 -3.03
N GLU A 213 -16.22 -26.13 -2.68
CA GLU A 213 -15.65 -25.83 -1.38
C GLU A 213 -16.75 -25.67 -0.31
N PRO A 214 -16.52 -26.10 0.93
CA PRO A 214 -17.46 -25.85 2.01
C PRO A 214 -17.64 -24.36 2.25
N LEU A 215 -18.83 -23.93 2.66
CA LEU A 215 -19.11 -22.55 3.05
C LEU A 215 -18.08 -22.05 4.07
N SER A 216 -17.46 -20.94 3.77
CA SER A 216 -16.54 -20.27 4.66
C SER A 216 -17.33 -19.54 5.76
N ASN A 217 -17.14 -19.93 7.02
CA ASN A 217 -17.65 -19.22 8.19
C ASN A 217 -16.81 -17.98 8.54
N TYR A 218 -16.16 -17.38 7.54
CA TYR A 218 -15.22 -16.29 7.75
C TYR A 218 -15.95 -14.96 8.00
N ASP A 219 -15.71 -14.37 9.18
CA ASP A 219 -16.26 -13.04 9.52
C ASP A 219 -15.50 -11.94 8.75
N THR A 220 -16.06 -11.51 7.63
CA THR A 220 -15.50 -10.47 6.78
C THR A 220 -15.53 -9.08 7.42
N THR A 221 -16.37 -8.85 8.45
CA THR A 221 -16.47 -7.56 9.14
C THR A 221 -15.17 -7.18 9.86
N GLN A 222 -14.36 -8.18 10.23
CA GLN A 222 -13.06 -7.98 10.87
C GLN A 222 -11.98 -7.43 9.93
N LYS A 223 -12.23 -7.35 8.62
CA LYS A 223 -11.25 -6.89 7.62
C LYS A 223 -11.31 -5.40 7.30
N GLN A 224 -12.38 -4.71 7.64
CA GLN A 224 -12.53 -3.29 7.28
C GLN A 224 -11.41 -2.44 7.86
N THR A 225 -10.83 -1.60 7.01
CA THR A 225 -9.81 -0.60 7.37
C THR A 225 -10.23 0.77 6.85
N VAL A 226 -9.47 1.80 7.22
CA VAL A 226 -9.34 3.07 6.50
C VAL A 226 -7.91 3.22 6.05
N GLU A 227 -7.69 3.88 4.94
CA GLU A 227 -6.40 3.96 4.25
C GLU A 227 -5.95 5.42 4.12
N MET A 228 -4.77 5.74 4.63
CA MET A 228 -4.07 6.99 4.36
C MET A 228 -3.22 6.82 3.11
N ARG A 229 -3.42 7.65 2.10
CA ARG A 229 -2.85 7.47 0.75
C ARG A 229 -1.73 8.43 0.37
N SER A 230 -1.53 9.52 1.13
CA SER A 230 -0.47 10.49 0.80
C SER A 230 0.96 9.99 1.02
N PRO A 231 1.27 9.16 2.05
CA PRO A 231 2.65 8.78 2.32
C PRO A 231 3.31 8.05 1.15
N ASP A 232 4.62 8.10 1.11
CA ASP A 232 5.46 7.42 0.13
C ASP A 232 6.68 6.75 0.76
N GLY A 233 7.49 6.10 -0.05
CA GLY A 233 8.65 5.36 0.41
C GLY A 233 9.76 6.19 1.06
N SER A 234 9.68 7.53 1.05
CA SER A 234 10.60 8.41 1.78
C SER A 234 10.24 8.59 3.25
N ALA A 235 9.06 8.13 3.67
CA ALA A 235 8.54 8.32 5.02
C ALA A 235 9.50 7.84 6.12
N ASP A 236 9.54 8.59 7.22
CA ASP A 236 9.99 8.07 8.50
C ASP A 236 8.89 7.16 9.05
N LEU A 237 9.09 5.85 8.93
CA LEU A 237 8.05 4.86 9.19
C LEU A 237 7.54 4.87 10.63
N TYR A 238 8.44 5.07 11.61
CA TYR A 238 8.05 5.10 13.02
C TYR A 238 7.29 6.37 13.36
N GLN A 239 7.75 7.52 12.89
CA GLN A 239 7.07 8.79 13.10
C GLN A 239 5.73 8.85 12.34
N LEU A 240 5.67 8.34 11.13
CA LEU A 240 4.43 8.24 10.36
C LEU A 240 3.38 7.41 11.09
N ILE A 241 3.72 6.19 11.50
CA ILE A 241 2.78 5.29 12.18
C ILE A 241 2.36 5.87 13.54
N ALA A 242 3.29 6.46 14.30
CA ALA A 242 2.95 7.15 15.54
C ALA A 242 2.05 8.37 15.31
N GLY A 243 2.35 9.18 14.29
CA GLY A 243 1.53 10.34 13.89
C GLY A 243 0.11 9.94 13.51
N LEU A 244 -0.05 8.85 12.77
CA LEU A 244 -1.36 8.30 12.40
C LEU A 244 -2.15 7.80 13.63
N ALA A 245 -1.47 7.16 14.60
CA ALA A 245 -2.10 6.74 15.84
C ALA A 245 -2.57 7.95 16.66
N VAL A 246 -1.75 9.00 16.75
CA VAL A 246 -2.10 10.26 17.40
C VAL A 246 -3.28 10.94 16.70
N ALA A 247 -3.28 10.97 15.37
CA ALA A 247 -4.36 11.54 14.59
C ALA A 247 -5.68 10.80 14.80
N CYS A 248 -5.66 9.47 14.78
CA CYS A 248 -6.86 8.68 15.12
C CYS A 248 -7.36 9.00 16.53
N ARG A 249 -6.47 9.07 17.52
CA ARG A 249 -6.82 9.41 18.89
C ARG A 249 -7.41 10.81 18.99
N HIS A 250 -6.80 11.81 18.36
CA HIS A 250 -7.29 13.18 18.32
C HIS A 250 -8.75 13.24 17.86
N GLY A 251 -9.13 12.49 16.85
CA GLY A 251 -10.51 12.41 16.38
C GLY A 251 -11.52 11.88 17.41
N PHE A 252 -11.08 11.20 18.47
CA PHE A 252 -11.96 10.81 19.59
C PHE A 252 -12.13 11.93 20.63
N GLU A 253 -11.23 12.90 20.62
CA GLU A 253 -11.24 14.06 21.54
C GLU A 253 -12.00 15.25 20.93
N MET A 254 -12.28 15.24 19.62
CA MET A 254 -13.13 16.19 18.91
C MET A 254 -14.61 15.93 19.20
#